data_a030f2bbf4f4a43147a15b052bf88e0e
#
_entry.id   a030f2bbf4f4a43147a15b052bf88e0e
#
_cell.length_a   1.000
_cell.length_b   1.000
_cell.length_c   1.000
_cell.angle_alpha   90.00
_cell.angle_beta   90.00
_cell.angle_gamma   90.00
#
_symmetry.space_group_name_H-M   'P 1'
#
loop_
_entity.id
_entity.type
_entity.pdbx_description
1 polymer ?
#
loop_
_entity_poly.entity_id
_entity_poly.type
_entity_poly.pdbx_seq_one_letter_code
_entity_poly.pdbx_strand_id
1 'polypeptide(L)'
;KLLTLGTVETAGSGCVCPEHVMLRRIINSLVLHRGDVVILDMEAGLEHLGRGTTEGMDMFIVVIEPGARSIQTYKNVKRLAEELGVHQVHVVANKVRDEKDEAFIQDRIPPEDLLGMVHYNPEIMEADREGSSPYDYSAAAVEEIRKIKTKIDKSNMPGMEKV
;
A
#
# COMPACT_ATOMS: atom_id res chain seq x y z
N LYS A 1 -0.37 -6.24 -15.97
CA LYS A 1 -1.81 -6.18 -16.34
C LYS A 1 -2.53 -5.37 -15.28
N LEU A 2 -3.44 -4.48 -15.67
CA LEU A 2 -4.29 -3.71 -14.77
C LEU A 2 -5.68 -4.32 -14.78
N LEU A 3 -6.27 -4.49 -13.59
CA LEU A 3 -7.68 -4.84 -13.38
C LEU A 3 -8.29 -3.76 -12.50
N THR A 4 -9.37 -3.13 -12.97
CA THR A 4 -10.12 -2.15 -12.20
C THR A 4 -11.51 -2.71 -11.89
N LEU A 5 -11.94 -2.59 -10.63
CA LEU A 5 -13.35 -2.78 -10.29
C LEU A 5 -14.12 -1.52 -10.71
N GLY A 6 -15.30 -1.71 -11.30
CA GLY A 6 -16.16 -0.59 -11.67
C GLY A 6 -16.61 0.21 -10.46
N THR A 7 -16.93 1.47 -10.70
CA THR A 7 -17.54 2.35 -9.69
C THR A 7 -19.03 2.03 -9.51
N VAL A 8 -19.55 2.25 -8.30
CA VAL A 8 -20.99 2.15 -8.03
C VAL A 8 -21.70 3.28 -8.78
N GLU A 9 -22.42 2.96 -9.87
CA GLU A 9 -23.06 3.96 -10.75
C GLU A 9 -24.38 4.53 -10.18
N THR A 10 -24.94 3.92 -9.11
CA THR A 10 -26.24 4.35 -8.55
C THR A 10 -26.18 4.52 -7.05
N ALA A 11 -26.48 5.72 -6.59
CA ALA A 11 -26.70 5.99 -5.17
C ALA A 11 -27.85 5.11 -4.64
N GLY A 12 -27.57 4.29 -3.61
CA GLY A 12 -28.57 3.42 -2.99
C GLY A 12 -28.53 1.95 -3.45
N SER A 13 -27.59 1.52 -4.29
CA SER A 13 -27.47 0.14 -4.76
C SER A 13 -26.88 -0.85 -3.73
N GLY A 14 -26.88 -0.52 -2.46
CA GLY A 14 -26.55 -1.46 -1.40
C GLY A 14 -25.05 -1.60 -1.05
N CYS A 15 -24.74 -2.54 -0.23
CA CYS A 15 -23.37 -2.84 0.24
C CYS A 15 -22.46 -3.26 -0.92
N VAL A 16 -21.21 -2.81 -0.91
CA VAL A 16 -20.12 -3.21 -1.83
C VAL A 16 -19.69 -4.69 -1.63
N CYS A 17 -20.47 -5.45 -0.84
CA CYS A 17 -20.18 -6.84 -0.50
C CYS A 17 -20.08 -7.80 -1.72
N PRO A 18 -20.88 -7.65 -2.80
CA PRO A 18 -20.75 -8.50 -3.99
C PRO A 18 -19.43 -8.29 -4.74
N GLU A 19 -18.98 -7.03 -4.84
CA GLU A 19 -17.72 -6.69 -5.52
C GLU A 19 -16.52 -7.24 -4.77
N HIS A 20 -16.51 -7.20 -3.44
CA HIS A 20 -15.46 -7.80 -2.61
C HIS A 20 -15.42 -9.33 -2.76
N VAL A 21 -16.57 -10.00 -2.83
CA VAL A 21 -16.62 -11.44 -3.08
C VAL A 21 -16.09 -11.78 -4.48
N MET A 22 -16.40 -10.95 -5.47
CA MET A 22 -15.89 -11.14 -6.84
C MET A 22 -14.38 -10.91 -6.90
N LEU A 23 -13.87 -9.85 -6.30
CA LEU A 23 -12.43 -9.54 -6.22
C LEU A 23 -11.67 -10.70 -5.57
N ARG A 24 -12.15 -11.21 -4.45
CA ARG A 24 -11.59 -12.38 -3.77
C ARG A 24 -11.54 -13.61 -4.69
N ARG A 25 -12.61 -13.92 -5.41
CA ARG A 25 -12.64 -15.03 -6.35
C ARG A 25 -11.62 -14.85 -7.48
N ILE A 26 -11.48 -13.63 -7.98
CA ILE A 26 -10.48 -13.30 -9.00
C ILE A 26 -9.08 -13.54 -8.45
N ILE A 27 -8.74 -12.99 -7.28
CA ILE A 27 -7.42 -13.14 -6.65
C ILE A 27 -7.11 -14.63 -6.43
N ASN A 28 -8.04 -15.38 -5.86
CA ASN A 28 -7.87 -16.82 -5.61
C ASN A 28 -7.80 -17.67 -6.89
N SER A 29 -8.27 -17.15 -8.02
CA SER A 29 -8.19 -17.83 -9.32
C SER A 29 -6.97 -17.44 -10.14
N LEU A 30 -6.16 -16.47 -9.68
CA LEU A 30 -4.93 -16.08 -10.37
C LEU A 30 -3.91 -17.22 -10.30
N VAL A 31 -3.49 -17.67 -11.49
CA VAL A 31 -2.33 -18.55 -11.60
C VAL A 31 -1.09 -17.68 -11.57
N LEU A 32 -0.42 -17.66 -10.42
CA LEU A 32 0.82 -16.90 -10.22
C LEU A 32 2.02 -17.80 -10.50
N HIS A 33 2.99 -17.28 -11.23
CA HIS A 33 4.27 -17.92 -11.43
C HIS A 33 5.27 -17.39 -10.40
N ARG A 34 6.33 -18.14 -10.16
CA ARG A 34 7.39 -17.70 -9.26
C ARG A 34 7.98 -16.38 -9.73
N GLY A 35 7.92 -15.36 -8.88
CA GLY A 35 8.38 -13.99 -9.19
C GLY A 35 7.28 -13.04 -9.66
N ASP A 36 6.04 -13.52 -9.82
CA ASP A 36 4.91 -12.60 -10.07
C ASP A 36 4.60 -11.79 -8.81
N VAL A 37 4.24 -10.53 -9.02
CA VAL A 37 3.81 -9.61 -7.97
C VAL A 37 2.40 -9.13 -8.28
N VAL A 38 1.52 -9.22 -7.30
CA VAL A 38 0.15 -8.68 -7.36
C VAL A 38 0.05 -7.56 -6.35
N ILE A 39 -0.32 -6.37 -6.81
CA ILE A 39 -0.59 -5.22 -5.96
C ILE A 39 -2.10 -5.01 -5.95
N LEU A 40 -2.69 -5.05 -4.76
CA LEU A 40 -4.07 -4.68 -4.54
C LEU A 40 -4.12 -3.26 -3.96
N ASP A 41 -4.60 -2.31 -4.77
CA ASP A 41 -4.84 -0.96 -4.33
C ASP A 41 -6.23 -0.90 -3.67
N MET A 42 -6.24 -0.66 -2.37
CA MET A 42 -7.45 -0.69 -1.55
C MET A 42 -7.75 0.70 -1.01
N GLU A 43 -9.04 1.02 -0.94
CA GLU A 43 -9.48 2.18 -0.18
C GLU A 43 -9.04 2.09 1.28
N ALA A 44 -8.83 3.24 1.93
CA ALA A 44 -8.32 3.35 3.31
C ALA A 44 -9.34 2.91 4.39
N GLY A 45 -10.22 1.96 4.07
CA GLY A 45 -11.23 1.42 4.97
C GLY A 45 -10.77 0.13 5.64
N LEU A 46 -10.74 0.12 6.98
CA LEU A 46 -10.41 -1.07 7.77
C LEU A 46 -11.48 -2.17 7.66
N GLU A 47 -12.70 -1.82 7.33
CA GLU A 47 -13.84 -2.71 7.12
C GLU A 47 -13.64 -3.70 5.97
N HIS A 48 -12.72 -3.40 5.06
CA HIS A 48 -12.38 -4.27 3.94
C HIS A 48 -11.38 -5.37 4.32
N LEU A 49 -10.72 -5.25 5.47
CA LEU A 49 -9.84 -6.26 6.05
C LEU A 49 -10.65 -7.40 6.70
N GLY A 50 -11.51 -8.05 5.93
CA GLY A 50 -12.25 -9.23 6.39
C GLY A 50 -11.49 -10.53 6.09
N ARG A 51 -11.77 -11.59 6.87
CA ARG A 51 -11.15 -12.93 6.78
C ARG A 51 -11.09 -13.55 5.37
N GLY A 52 -11.60 -12.95 4.39
CA GLY A 52 -11.62 -13.52 3.06
C GLY A 52 -10.89 -12.70 2.02
N THR A 53 -10.54 -11.45 2.31
CA THR A 53 -9.81 -10.60 1.38
C THR A 53 -8.29 -10.69 1.60
N THR A 54 -7.90 -11.18 2.78
CA THR A 54 -6.50 -11.23 3.23
C THR A 54 -5.85 -12.62 3.09
N GLU A 55 -6.65 -13.66 2.83
CA GLU A 55 -6.10 -14.98 2.52
C GLU A 55 -5.23 -14.91 1.27
N GLY A 56 -3.96 -15.29 1.41
CA GLY A 56 -2.99 -15.28 0.32
C GLY A 56 -2.25 -13.95 0.11
N MET A 57 -2.39 -12.99 1.02
CA MET A 57 -1.56 -11.78 1.01
C MET A 57 -0.29 -12.00 1.83
N ASP A 58 0.86 -11.69 1.22
CA ASP A 58 2.15 -11.83 1.88
C ASP A 58 2.44 -10.64 2.80
N MET A 59 2.01 -9.43 2.41
CA MET A 59 2.26 -8.22 3.19
C MET A 59 1.19 -7.14 2.99
N PHE A 60 1.09 -6.25 3.97
CA PHE A 60 0.41 -4.98 3.86
C PHE A 60 1.39 -3.81 3.82
N ILE A 61 1.10 -2.85 2.96
CA ILE A 61 1.78 -1.55 2.94
C ILE A 61 0.76 -0.48 3.31
N VAL A 62 0.97 0.14 4.47
CA VAL A 62 0.11 1.22 4.96
C VAL A 62 0.73 2.55 4.55
N VAL A 63 0.04 3.28 3.68
CA VAL A 63 0.47 4.62 3.29
C VAL A 63 -0.07 5.62 4.29
N ILE A 64 0.82 6.39 4.92
CA ILE A 64 0.48 7.38 5.95
C ILE A 64 0.99 8.77 5.57
N GLU A 65 0.35 9.81 6.07
CA GLU A 65 0.88 11.18 6.07
C GLU A 65 1.38 11.55 7.47
N PRO A 66 2.28 12.54 7.62
CA PRO A 66 2.75 13.01 8.93
C PRO A 66 1.61 13.57 9.78
N GLY A 67 1.00 12.73 10.61
CA GLY A 67 -0.12 13.12 11.45
C GLY A 67 -0.56 12.02 12.43
N ALA A 68 -1.03 12.41 13.60
CA ALA A 68 -1.40 11.50 14.67
C ALA A 68 -2.50 10.50 14.26
N ARG A 69 -3.46 10.93 13.42
CA ARG A 69 -4.53 10.07 12.91
C ARG A 69 -4.00 8.96 12.01
N SER A 70 -3.06 9.29 11.11
CA SER A 70 -2.42 8.31 10.25
C SER A 70 -1.61 7.27 11.03
N ILE A 71 -0.91 7.70 12.08
CA ILE A 71 -0.22 6.79 13.01
C ILE A 71 -1.22 5.86 13.71
N GLN A 72 -2.36 6.37 14.14
CA GLN A 72 -3.40 5.53 14.76
C GLN A 72 -3.97 4.52 13.76
N THR A 73 -4.19 4.94 12.51
CA THR A 73 -4.65 4.04 11.43
C THR A 73 -3.65 2.90 11.21
N TYR A 74 -2.34 3.22 11.10
CA TYR A 74 -1.30 2.20 10.99
C TYR A 74 -1.36 1.18 12.15
N LYS A 75 -1.44 1.66 13.40
CA LYS A 75 -1.53 0.77 14.57
C LYS A 75 -2.75 -0.15 14.52
N ASN A 76 -3.88 0.38 14.09
CA ASN A 76 -5.11 -0.40 13.94
C ASN A 76 -4.98 -1.44 12.82
N VAL A 77 -4.41 -1.06 11.67
CA VAL A 77 -4.16 -1.99 10.55
C VAL A 77 -3.22 -3.10 10.98
N LYS A 78 -2.12 -2.77 11.68
CA LYS A 78 -1.14 -3.75 12.17
C LYS A 78 -1.80 -4.77 13.09
N ARG A 79 -2.60 -4.33 14.06
CA ARG A 79 -3.34 -5.21 14.96
C ARG A 79 -4.32 -6.12 14.21
N LEU A 80 -5.09 -5.57 13.27
CA LEU A 80 -6.05 -6.36 12.50
C LEU A 80 -5.36 -7.35 11.55
N ALA A 81 -4.25 -6.97 10.95
CA ALA A 81 -3.45 -7.84 10.10
C ALA A 81 -2.92 -9.05 10.88
N GLU A 82 -2.43 -8.83 12.11
CA GLU A 82 -2.01 -9.91 13.01
C GLU A 82 -3.15 -10.88 13.32
N GLU A 83 -4.36 -10.38 13.59
CA GLU A 83 -5.58 -11.20 13.81
C GLU A 83 -5.96 -12.02 12.57
N LEU A 84 -5.58 -11.57 11.39
CA LEU A 84 -5.83 -12.22 10.09
C LEU A 84 -4.67 -13.12 9.63
N GLY A 85 -3.59 -13.19 10.41
CA GLY A 85 -2.42 -14.00 10.09
C GLY A 85 -1.43 -13.36 9.10
N VAL A 86 -1.60 -12.07 8.79
CA VAL A 86 -0.63 -11.31 7.97
C VAL A 86 0.36 -10.63 8.91
N HIS A 87 1.58 -11.15 8.96
CA HIS A 87 2.61 -10.68 9.90
C HIS A 87 3.52 -9.59 9.32
N GLN A 88 3.55 -9.42 8.00
CA GLN A 88 4.34 -8.37 7.35
C GLN A 88 3.46 -7.14 7.12
N VAL A 89 3.59 -6.15 7.99
CA VAL A 89 2.90 -4.87 7.86
C VAL A 89 3.93 -3.76 7.85
N HIS A 90 4.06 -3.12 6.72
CA HIS A 90 5.03 -2.06 6.51
C HIS A 90 4.36 -0.72 6.25
N VAL A 91 5.15 0.34 6.37
CA VAL A 91 4.70 1.73 6.24
C VAL A 91 5.49 2.45 5.15
N VAL A 92 4.78 3.21 4.35
CA VAL A 92 5.33 4.26 3.50
C VAL A 92 4.77 5.59 3.97
N ALA A 93 5.64 6.52 4.40
CA ALA A 93 5.22 7.87 4.71
C ALA A 93 5.16 8.70 3.42
N ASN A 94 4.02 9.34 3.17
CA ASN A 94 3.77 10.13 1.98
C ASN A 94 3.59 11.61 2.34
N LYS A 95 3.87 12.50 1.40
CA LYS A 95 3.77 13.96 1.55
C LYS A 95 4.60 14.52 2.72
N VAL A 96 5.74 13.93 2.97
CA VAL A 96 6.72 14.42 3.95
C VAL A 96 7.29 15.75 3.45
N ARG A 97 7.25 16.80 4.26
CA ARG A 97 7.60 18.16 3.81
C ARG A 97 8.98 18.61 4.26
N ASP A 98 9.35 18.25 5.47
CA ASP A 98 10.56 18.74 6.12
C ASP A 98 11.10 17.76 7.17
N GLU A 99 12.24 18.10 7.75
CA GLU A 99 12.89 17.30 8.80
C GLU A 99 12.01 17.08 10.06
N LYS A 100 11.03 17.96 10.31
CA LYS A 100 10.10 17.78 11.45
C LYS A 100 9.10 16.68 11.15
N ASP A 101 8.61 16.62 9.91
CA ASP A 101 7.74 15.52 9.46
C ASP A 101 8.51 14.20 9.47
N GLU A 102 9.77 14.19 9.01
CA GLU A 102 10.64 13.00 9.07
C GLU A 102 10.86 12.52 10.52
N ALA A 103 11.26 13.41 11.40
CA ALA A 103 11.46 13.11 12.82
C ALA A 103 10.17 12.61 13.48
N PHE A 104 9.00 13.21 13.14
CA PHE A 104 7.71 12.77 13.64
C PHE A 104 7.40 11.32 13.25
N ILE A 105 7.70 10.92 12.02
CA ILE A 105 7.50 9.55 11.53
C ILE A 105 8.48 8.59 12.20
N GLN A 106 9.77 8.92 12.19
CA GLN A 106 10.83 8.07 12.75
C GLN A 106 10.66 7.79 14.25
N ASP A 107 10.12 8.78 15.00
CA ASP A 107 9.83 8.62 16.43
C ASP A 107 8.64 7.69 16.74
N ARG A 108 7.74 7.46 15.76
CA ARG A 108 6.46 6.76 15.99
C ARG A 108 6.30 5.47 15.22
N ILE A 109 7.08 5.28 14.17
CA ILE A 109 7.07 4.06 13.35
C ILE A 109 8.36 3.29 13.61
N PRO A 110 8.29 2.00 13.99
CA PRO A 110 9.46 1.17 14.13
C PRO A 110 10.29 1.15 12.84
N PRO A 111 11.63 1.23 12.93
CA PRO A 111 12.50 1.25 11.74
C PRO A 111 12.32 0.05 10.83
N GLU A 112 12.01 -1.13 11.38
CA GLU A 112 11.75 -2.37 10.66
C GLU A 112 10.44 -2.33 9.85
N ASP A 113 9.48 -1.52 10.28
CA ASP A 113 8.21 -1.37 9.56
C ASP A 113 8.29 -0.26 8.50
N LEU A 114 9.25 0.68 8.61
CA LEU A 114 9.35 1.83 7.71
C LEU A 114 10.10 1.50 6.42
N LEU A 115 9.38 1.28 5.32
CA LEU A 115 9.97 1.07 4.00
C LEU A 115 10.65 2.31 3.45
N GLY A 116 10.02 3.47 3.62
CA GLY A 116 10.58 4.74 3.16
C GLY A 116 9.62 5.90 3.29
N MET A 117 10.09 7.04 2.79
CA MET A 117 9.36 8.29 2.74
C MET A 117 9.30 8.79 1.31
N VAL A 118 8.16 9.33 0.94
CA VAL A 118 7.92 10.04 -0.32
C VAL A 118 7.65 11.50 0.05
N HIS A 119 8.49 12.37 -0.41
CA HIS A 119 8.40 13.78 -0.09
C HIS A 119 7.28 14.47 -0.89
N TYR A 120 6.75 15.54 -0.28
CA TYR A 120 5.81 16.40 -0.99
C TYR A 120 6.46 16.99 -2.24
N ASN A 121 5.88 16.69 -3.38
CA ASN A 121 6.39 17.14 -4.67
C ASN A 121 5.29 17.82 -5.49
N PRO A 122 5.42 19.12 -5.79
CA PRO A 122 4.44 19.85 -6.60
C PRO A 122 4.25 19.26 -8.01
N GLU A 123 5.27 18.63 -8.58
CA GLU A 123 5.19 18.00 -9.90
C GLU A 123 4.15 16.87 -9.95
N ILE A 124 3.97 16.12 -8.83
CA ILE A 124 2.95 15.09 -8.74
C ILE A 124 1.55 15.69 -8.84
N MET A 125 1.34 16.86 -8.20
CA MET A 125 0.05 17.55 -8.27
C MET A 125 -0.21 18.14 -9.66
N GLU A 126 0.83 18.59 -10.33
CA GLU A 126 0.70 19.12 -11.69
C GLU A 126 0.40 17.99 -12.69
N ALA A 127 1.07 16.85 -12.56
CA ALA A 127 0.76 15.65 -13.35
C ALA A 127 -0.71 15.24 -13.20
N ASP A 128 -1.26 15.26 -11.98
CA ASP A 128 -2.67 14.94 -11.73
C ASP A 128 -3.61 15.94 -12.41
N ARG A 129 -3.32 17.25 -12.36
CA ARG A 129 -4.10 18.28 -13.05
C ARG A 129 -4.12 18.12 -14.55
N GLU A 130 -3.00 17.66 -15.13
CA GLU A 130 -2.86 17.43 -16.57
C GLU A 130 -3.38 16.05 -16.99
N GLY A 131 -3.80 15.20 -16.05
CA GLY A 131 -4.19 13.81 -16.32
C GLY A 131 -3.02 12.96 -16.79
N SER A 132 -1.80 13.34 -16.43
CA SER A 132 -0.56 12.66 -16.77
C SER A 132 -0.09 11.74 -15.64
N SER A 133 0.72 10.73 -15.96
CA SER A 133 1.29 9.84 -14.96
C SER A 133 2.41 10.55 -14.17
N PRO A 134 2.35 10.58 -12.83
CA PRO A 134 3.48 11.06 -12.02
C PRO A 134 4.79 10.33 -12.28
N TYR A 135 4.74 9.10 -12.76
CA TYR A 135 5.91 8.31 -13.15
C TYR A 135 6.69 8.93 -14.28
N ASP A 136 5.99 9.50 -15.26
CA ASP A 136 6.61 10.14 -16.43
C ASP A 136 6.95 11.62 -16.16
N TYR A 137 6.38 12.20 -15.11
CA TYR A 137 6.44 13.63 -14.83
C TYR A 137 7.54 13.99 -13.81
N SER A 138 7.75 13.16 -12.78
CA SER A 138 8.70 13.46 -11.71
C SER A 138 9.73 12.35 -11.49
N ALA A 139 10.94 12.57 -11.98
CA ALA A 139 12.06 11.67 -11.79
C ALA A 139 12.44 11.51 -10.28
N ALA A 140 12.28 12.58 -9.49
CA ALA A 140 12.58 12.56 -8.06
C ALA A 140 11.63 11.62 -7.31
N ALA A 141 10.32 11.72 -7.56
CA ALA A 141 9.33 10.84 -6.96
C ALA A 141 9.55 9.37 -7.36
N VAL A 142 9.87 9.12 -8.63
CA VAL A 142 10.18 7.78 -9.14
C VAL A 142 11.39 7.18 -8.43
N GLU A 143 12.42 7.98 -8.14
CA GLU A 143 13.61 7.49 -7.44
C GLU A 143 13.32 7.12 -5.97
N GLU A 144 12.48 7.87 -5.28
CA GLU A 144 12.03 7.54 -3.92
C GLU A 144 11.24 6.22 -3.90
N ILE A 145 10.29 6.06 -4.82
CA ILE A 145 9.53 4.81 -4.96
C ILE A 145 10.43 3.63 -5.34
N ARG A 146 11.45 3.84 -6.18
CA ARG A 146 12.44 2.79 -6.52
C ARG A 146 13.22 2.31 -5.30
N LYS A 147 13.60 3.21 -4.38
CA LYS A 147 14.25 2.85 -3.12
C LYS A 147 13.32 2.00 -2.24
N ILE A 148 12.03 2.39 -2.15
CA ILE A 148 11.01 1.63 -1.42
C ILE A 148 10.85 0.23 -2.03
N LYS A 149 10.68 0.15 -3.37
CA LYS A 149 10.59 -1.12 -4.09
C LYS A 149 11.79 -2.03 -3.79
N THR A 150 13.00 -1.48 -3.79
CA THR A 150 14.22 -2.25 -3.50
C THR A 150 14.20 -2.87 -2.09
N LYS A 151 13.62 -2.19 -1.10
CA LYS A 151 13.44 -2.75 0.25
C LYS A 151 12.40 -3.88 0.26
N ILE A 152 11.28 -3.70 -0.47
CA ILE A 152 10.25 -4.73 -0.60
C ILE A 152 10.84 -6.00 -1.24
N ASP A 153 11.59 -5.85 -2.32
CA ASP A 153 12.21 -6.98 -3.02
C ASP A 153 13.15 -7.77 -2.08
N LYS A 154 13.89 -7.07 -1.21
CA LYS A 154 14.78 -7.70 -0.22
C LYS A 154 14.04 -8.38 0.92
N SER A 155 12.91 -7.84 1.37
CA SER A 155 12.11 -8.42 2.46
C SER A 155 11.34 -9.67 1.99
N ASN A 156 10.93 -9.72 0.72
CA ASN A 156 10.21 -10.85 0.13
C ASN A 156 11.10 -12.00 -0.36
N MET A 157 12.43 -11.91 -0.20
CA MET A 157 13.39 -12.95 -0.58
C MET A 157 14.14 -13.55 0.63
N PRO A 158 13.48 -14.17 1.61
CA PRO A 158 14.20 -14.98 2.60
C PRO A 158 14.61 -16.30 1.93
N GLY A 159 15.72 -16.32 1.17
CA GLY A 159 16.24 -17.58 0.62
C GLY A 159 17.01 -17.53 -0.68
N MET A 160 17.31 -16.38 -1.26
CA MET A 160 18.16 -16.29 -2.47
C MET A 160 19.63 -15.96 -2.19
N GLU A 161 20.04 -15.90 -0.92
CA GLU A 161 21.47 -15.94 -0.57
C GLU A 161 21.86 -17.33 -0.11
N LYS A 162 21.89 -18.33 -0.99
CA LYS A 162 22.68 -19.57 -0.88
C LYS A 162 22.43 -20.44 -2.12
N VAL A 163 23.05 -20.12 -3.22
CA VAL A 163 23.66 -21.11 -4.13
C VAL A 163 24.84 -20.43 -4.81
#